data_de677968de22180cfdc8b3243f3a96de
#
_entry.id   de677968de22180cfdc8b3243f3a96de
#
_cell.length_a   1.000
_cell.length_b   1.000
_cell.length_c   1.000
_cell.angle_alpha   90.00
_cell.angle_beta   90.00
_cell.angle_gamma   90.00
#
_symmetry.space_group_name_H-M   'P 1'
#
loop_
_entity.id
_entity.type
_entity.pdbx_description
1 polymer ?
#
loop_
_entity_poly.entity_id
_entity_poly.type
_entity_poly.pdbx_seq_one_letter_code
_entity_poly.pdbx_strand_id
1 'polypeptide(L)'
;MFASRVVACGLAFLVAASAVHAEQPWRQLFNGRDLEGWTPKIRGEALGDNYGDTFRVEDGVLKVVYDADKYPTFGEKFGHLFFAEPFSRYKLRIEYRFTGEQCPGGPGWAIRNSGVMLHGEDPKGMTLDQDFPASIEVQFLGGAPEGERTTANLCTPGTNVVMDGKVFTPHCTSSKSKTFRGDQWVTVDVEVDGDKVIRHLVNGETVLEYEGAQLDPADPHSKGLIAKRDGKLLLDGGTISLQSESHPIEFRRVDIQVLPARK
;
A
#
# COMPACT_ATOMS: atom_id res chain seq x y z
N MET A 1 59.54 -45.07 41.53
CA MET A 1 58.10 -44.79 41.52
C MET A 1 57.83 -43.49 40.81
N PHE A 2 57.51 -43.50 39.55
CA PHE A 2 57.14 -42.30 38.80
C PHE A 2 55.63 -42.30 38.57
N ALA A 3 54.94 -41.30 39.12
CA ALA A 3 53.52 -41.12 38.97
C ALA A 3 53.23 -40.22 37.71
N SER A 4 52.67 -40.77 36.68
CA SER A 4 52.16 -40.03 35.50
C SER A 4 50.86 -39.35 35.84
N ARG A 5 50.83 -38.01 35.69
CA ARG A 5 49.57 -37.23 35.74
C ARG A 5 48.99 -37.12 34.31
N VAL A 6 47.84 -37.68 34.12
CA VAL A 6 47.03 -37.50 32.89
C VAL A 6 46.24 -36.21 33.06
N VAL A 7 46.49 -35.22 32.19
CA VAL A 7 45.70 -33.98 32.09
C VAL A 7 44.60 -34.23 31.05
N ALA A 8 43.35 -34.31 31.48
CA ALA A 8 42.20 -34.39 30.58
C ALA A 8 41.83 -32.95 30.15
N CYS A 9 42.02 -32.64 28.87
CA CYS A 9 41.58 -31.41 28.24
C CYS A 9 40.13 -31.60 27.80
N GLY A 10 39.19 -31.02 28.55
CA GLY A 10 37.75 -30.97 28.16
C GLY A 10 37.51 -29.89 27.10
N LEU A 11 37.19 -30.30 25.88
CA LEU A 11 36.66 -29.39 24.85
C LEU A 11 35.19 -29.05 25.17
N ALA A 12 34.93 -27.85 25.57
CA ALA A 12 33.57 -27.31 25.69
C ALA A 12 33.08 -26.89 24.28
N PHE A 13 32.14 -27.63 23.71
CA PHE A 13 31.44 -27.23 22.50
C PHE A 13 30.40 -26.16 22.86
N LEU A 14 30.65 -24.91 22.48
CA LEU A 14 29.64 -23.86 22.46
C LEU A 14 28.68 -24.12 21.29
N VAL A 15 27.50 -24.67 21.57
CA VAL A 15 26.41 -24.71 20.61
C VAL A 15 25.78 -23.30 20.55
N ALA A 16 26.11 -22.56 19.51
CA ALA A 16 25.41 -21.31 19.20
C ALA A 16 23.98 -21.65 18.76
N ALA A 17 23.02 -21.47 19.64
CA ALA A 17 21.61 -21.55 19.30
C ALA A 17 21.27 -20.38 18.37
N SER A 18 21.12 -20.66 17.07
CA SER A 18 20.52 -19.72 16.12
C SER A 18 19.08 -19.50 16.53
N ALA A 19 18.75 -18.31 17.03
CA ALA A 19 17.38 -17.92 17.30
C ALA A 19 16.62 -17.88 15.96
N VAL A 20 15.85 -18.92 15.68
CA VAL A 20 14.85 -18.91 14.61
C VAL A 20 13.83 -17.85 15.02
N HIS A 21 13.86 -16.68 14.38
CA HIS A 21 12.81 -15.68 14.55
C HIS A 21 11.57 -16.26 13.87
N ALA A 22 10.61 -16.71 14.67
CA ALA A 22 9.31 -17.12 14.17
C ALA A 22 8.67 -15.93 13.42
N GLU A 23 8.19 -16.18 12.20
CA GLU A 23 7.42 -15.17 11.46
C GLU A 23 6.23 -14.73 12.33
N GLN A 24 6.00 -13.40 12.39
CA GLN A 24 4.86 -12.87 13.12
C GLN A 24 3.56 -13.34 12.42
N PRO A 25 2.48 -13.62 13.16
CA PRO A 25 1.22 -14.02 12.56
C PRO A 25 0.64 -12.88 11.70
N TRP A 26 -0.16 -13.24 10.71
CA TRP A 26 -0.97 -12.30 9.97
C TRP A 26 -2.00 -11.64 10.90
N ARG A 27 -2.14 -10.33 10.78
CA ARG A 27 -3.13 -9.50 11.49
C ARG A 27 -4.09 -8.89 10.47
N GLN A 28 -5.39 -8.99 10.73
CA GLN A 28 -6.40 -8.31 9.93
C GLN A 28 -6.36 -6.81 10.23
N LEU A 29 -6.19 -5.98 9.22
CA LEU A 29 -6.39 -4.53 9.30
C LEU A 29 -7.86 -4.16 9.09
N PHE A 30 -8.57 -4.93 8.26
CA PHE A 30 -10.02 -4.84 8.11
C PHE A 30 -10.70 -5.95 8.89
N ASN A 31 -11.57 -5.57 9.84
CA ASN A 31 -12.20 -6.50 10.81
C ASN A 31 -13.49 -7.17 10.28
N GLY A 32 -13.94 -6.82 9.06
CA GLY A 32 -15.17 -7.37 8.44
C GLY A 32 -16.48 -6.83 9.03
N ARG A 33 -16.47 -5.80 9.90
CA ARG A 33 -17.68 -5.30 10.59
C ARG A 33 -17.88 -3.80 10.42
N ASP A 34 -16.81 -3.02 10.55
CA ASP A 34 -16.84 -1.56 10.56
C ASP A 34 -15.48 -0.98 10.12
N LEU A 35 -15.37 0.35 10.13
CA LEU A 35 -14.15 1.09 9.79
C LEU A 35 -13.26 1.35 11.03
N GLU A 36 -13.37 0.57 12.10
CA GLU A 36 -12.49 0.73 13.27
C GLU A 36 -11.02 0.66 12.86
N GLY A 37 -10.21 1.63 13.30
CA GLY A 37 -8.82 1.76 12.94
C GLY A 37 -8.56 2.45 11.59
N TRP A 38 -9.61 2.87 10.88
CA TRP A 38 -9.51 3.55 9.60
C TRP A 38 -10.10 4.97 9.66
N THR A 39 -9.47 5.90 8.95
CA THR A 39 -9.89 7.31 8.89
C THR A 39 -9.95 7.78 7.44
N PRO A 40 -11.11 8.22 6.93
CA PRO A 40 -11.22 8.75 5.57
C PRO A 40 -10.60 10.14 5.46
N LYS A 41 -10.00 10.45 4.32
CA LYS A 41 -9.65 11.78 3.86
C LYS A 41 -10.08 11.89 2.40
N ILE A 42 -11.07 12.72 2.15
CA ILE A 42 -11.63 12.97 0.82
C ILE A 42 -11.34 14.43 0.46
N ARG A 43 -10.99 14.69 -0.80
CA ARG A 43 -10.74 16.05 -1.31
C ARG A 43 -11.92 16.97 -1.02
N GLY A 44 -11.63 18.14 -0.48
CA GLY A 44 -12.62 19.14 -0.08
C GLY A 44 -13.27 18.87 1.27
N GLU A 45 -12.94 17.76 1.95
CA GLU A 45 -13.49 17.39 3.25
C GLU A 45 -12.42 17.39 4.35
N ALA A 46 -12.82 17.62 5.59
CA ALA A 46 -11.92 17.51 6.72
C ALA A 46 -11.49 16.04 6.94
N LEU A 47 -10.34 15.83 7.57
CA LEU A 47 -9.91 14.50 7.96
C LEU A 47 -10.95 13.85 8.89
N GLY A 48 -11.41 12.67 8.53
CA GLY A 48 -12.45 11.93 9.24
C GLY A 48 -13.85 12.08 8.63
N ASP A 49 -14.07 13.09 7.79
CA ASP A 49 -15.36 13.26 7.10
C ASP A 49 -15.46 12.27 5.93
N ASN A 50 -16.42 11.36 6.04
CA ASN A 50 -16.72 10.34 5.03
C ASN A 50 -17.85 10.84 4.11
N TYR A 51 -17.53 11.79 3.25
CA TYR A 51 -18.51 12.40 2.34
C TYR A 51 -19.31 11.33 1.59
N GLY A 52 -20.64 11.48 1.59
CA GLY A 52 -21.54 10.58 0.88
C GLY A 52 -21.50 9.11 1.34
N ASP A 53 -20.91 8.84 2.51
CA ASP A 53 -20.68 7.48 3.00
C ASP A 53 -19.89 6.62 1.99
N THR A 54 -18.88 7.27 1.36
CA THR A 54 -18.05 6.66 0.30
C THR A 54 -17.39 5.36 0.74
N PHE A 55 -16.84 5.35 1.95
CA PHE A 55 -16.26 4.13 2.55
C PHE A 55 -17.24 3.56 3.55
N ARG A 56 -17.70 2.34 3.33
CA ARG A 56 -18.62 1.68 4.25
C ARG A 56 -18.42 0.17 4.28
N VAL A 57 -18.96 -0.47 5.30
CA VAL A 57 -18.91 -1.92 5.42
C VAL A 57 -20.32 -2.48 5.30
N GLU A 58 -20.52 -3.37 4.33
CA GLU A 58 -21.76 -4.08 4.09
C GLU A 58 -21.45 -5.56 3.83
N ASP A 59 -22.20 -6.44 4.48
CA ASP A 59 -22.07 -7.90 4.32
C ASP A 59 -20.65 -8.44 4.56
N GLY A 60 -19.91 -7.83 5.49
CA GLY A 60 -18.54 -8.24 5.81
C GLY A 60 -17.49 -7.76 4.80
N VAL A 61 -17.85 -6.85 3.89
CA VAL A 61 -16.99 -6.31 2.83
C VAL A 61 -16.85 -4.81 2.99
N LEU A 62 -15.62 -4.30 2.94
CA LEU A 62 -15.36 -2.87 2.85
C LEU A 62 -15.59 -2.45 1.40
N LYS A 63 -16.45 -1.46 1.21
CA LYS A 63 -16.87 -0.97 -0.09
C LYS A 63 -16.50 0.49 -0.27
N VAL A 64 -16.10 0.84 -1.48
CA VAL A 64 -16.07 2.20 -2.00
C VAL A 64 -17.27 2.35 -2.92
N VAL A 65 -18.16 3.27 -2.60
CA VAL A 65 -19.43 3.44 -3.33
C VAL A 65 -19.73 4.91 -3.58
N TYR A 66 -20.57 5.16 -4.62
CA TYR A 66 -20.96 6.48 -5.07
C TYR A 66 -22.48 6.49 -5.30
N ASP A 67 -23.24 6.64 -4.21
CA ASP A 67 -24.70 6.67 -4.27
C ASP A 67 -25.17 7.92 -5.02
N ALA A 68 -26.04 7.76 -6.00
CA ALA A 68 -26.43 8.81 -6.95
C ALA A 68 -27.08 10.06 -6.28
N ASP A 69 -27.71 9.90 -5.13
CA ASP A 69 -28.27 11.02 -4.35
C ASP A 69 -27.19 11.88 -3.67
N LYS A 70 -26.01 11.32 -3.39
CA LYS A 70 -24.85 12.01 -2.85
C LYS A 70 -23.84 12.40 -3.92
N TYR A 71 -23.73 11.57 -4.94
CA TYR A 71 -22.82 11.73 -6.07
C TYR A 71 -23.58 11.87 -7.39
N PRO A 72 -24.34 12.96 -7.63
CA PRO A 72 -24.91 13.24 -8.94
C PRO A 72 -23.83 13.37 -10.02
N THR A 73 -22.62 13.73 -9.59
CA THR A 73 -21.36 13.69 -10.34
C THR A 73 -20.21 13.46 -9.38
N PHE A 74 -19.12 12.89 -9.83
CA PHE A 74 -17.93 12.61 -9.01
C PHE A 74 -17.32 13.87 -8.37
N GLY A 75 -17.29 14.98 -9.11
CA GLY A 75 -16.86 16.28 -8.58
C GLY A 75 -15.44 16.28 -8.02
N GLU A 76 -14.54 15.47 -8.58
CA GLU A 76 -13.14 15.34 -8.14
C GLU A 76 -13.00 14.93 -6.66
N LYS A 77 -13.97 14.20 -6.11
CA LYS A 77 -13.95 13.69 -4.72
C LYS A 77 -13.02 12.47 -4.59
N PHE A 78 -11.74 12.67 -4.98
CA PHE A 78 -10.70 11.68 -4.72
C PHE A 78 -10.55 11.45 -3.22
N GLY A 79 -10.38 10.22 -2.80
CA GLY A 79 -10.33 9.91 -1.38
C GLY A 79 -9.42 8.75 -1.04
N HIS A 80 -9.00 8.73 0.21
CA HIS A 80 -8.17 7.70 0.79
C HIS A 80 -8.67 7.32 2.17
N LEU A 81 -8.73 6.03 2.46
CA LEU A 81 -9.06 5.48 3.76
C LEU A 81 -7.77 5.05 4.44
N PHE A 82 -7.29 5.82 5.40
CA PHE A 82 -6.00 5.64 6.08
C PHE A 82 -6.12 4.71 7.27
N PHE A 83 -5.23 3.73 7.36
CA PHE A 83 -5.08 2.95 8.58
C PHE A 83 -4.31 3.73 9.65
N ALA A 84 -4.69 3.56 10.92
CA ALA A 84 -4.23 4.40 12.03
C ALA A 84 -2.72 4.25 12.36
N GLU A 85 -2.12 3.10 12.05
CA GLU A 85 -0.72 2.80 12.37
C GLU A 85 0.17 2.94 11.14
N PRO A 86 1.37 3.56 11.26
CA PRO A 86 2.38 3.51 10.21
C PRO A 86 3.17 2.20 10.26
N PHE A 87 3.68 1.78 9.10
CA PHE A 87 4.48 0.56 8.96
C PHE A 87 5.76 0.81 8.16
N SER A 88 6.78 -0.02 8.41
CA SER A 88 8.07 0.05 7.71
C SER A 88 8.38 -1.25 6.97
N ARG A 89 8.34 -2.38 7.65
CA ARG A 89 8.69 -3.70 7.11
C ARG A 89 7.55 -4.68 7.32
N TYR A 90 6.95 -5.14 6.22
CA TYR A 90 5.76 -5.98 6.31
C TYR A 90 5.48 -6.72 5.01
N LYS A 91 4.60 -7.72 5.09
CA LYS A 91 3.85 -8.27 3.97
C LYS A 91 2.40 -7.80 4.12
N LEU A 92 1.80 -7.33 3.04
CA LEU A 92 0.41 -6.89 2.98
C LEU A 92 -0.33 -7.77 1.98
N ARG A 93 -1.51 -8.27 2.34
CA ARG A 93 -2.38 -9.03 1.45
C ARG A 93 -3.71 -8.34 1.32
N ILE A 94 -4.12 -8.09 0.08
CA ILE A 94 -5.37 -7.45 -0.26
C ILE A 94 -6.12 -8.33 -1.25
N GLU A 95 -7.43 -8.54 -0.99
CA GLU A 95 -8.34 -9.14 -1.95
C GLU A 95 -9.40 -8.12 -2.32
N TYR A 96 -9.43 -7.74 -3.58
CA TYR A 96 -10.33 -6.71 -4.11
C TYR A 96 -11.07 -7.17 -5.35
N ARG A 97 -12.18 -6.49 -5.68
CA ARG A 97 -12.86 -6.56 -6.98
C ARG A 97 -13.50 -5.23 -7.34
N PHE A 98 -13.52 -4.91 -8.62
CA PHE A 98 -14.32 -3.80 -9.12
C PHE A 98 -15.75 -4.26 -9.36
N THR A 99 -16.73 -3.39 -9.08
CA THR A 99 -18.15 -3.67 -9.24
C THR A 99 -18.86 -2.48 -9.89
N GLY A 100 -20.03 -2.72 -10.47
CA GLY A 100 -20.88 -1.66 -10.98
C GLY A 100 -20.25 -0.77 -12.06
N GLU A 101 -20.78 0.44 -12.16
CA GLU A 101 -20.39 1.44 -13.14
C GLU A 101 -19.65 2.61 -12.46
N GLN A 102 -18.81 3.30 -13.22
CA GLN A 102 -18.13 4.51 -12.75
C GLN A 102 -19.15 5.61 -12.43
N CYS A 103 -18.93 6.33 -11.33
CA CYS A 103 -19.70 7.53 -10.98
C CYS A 103 -19.68 8.54 -12.14
N PRO A 104 -20.83 9.13 -12.51
CA PRO A 104 -20.89 10.14 -13.57
C PRO A 104 -19.89 11.27 -13.33
N GLY A 105 -19.21 11.74 -14.38
CA GLY A 105 -18.20 12.78 -14.29
C GLY A 105 -16.84 12.31 -13.74
N GLY A 106 -16.68 11.03 -13.47
CA GLY A 106 -15.37 10.45 -13.18
C GLY A 106 -14.45 10.52 -14.41
N PRO A 107 -13.13 10.79 -14.23
CA PRO A 107 -12.20 10.86 -15.36
C PRO A 107 -12.03 9.50 -16.02
N GLY A 108 -11.87 9.48 -17.34
CA GLY A 108 -11.80 8.23 -18.11
C GLY A 108 -10.66 7.29 -17.69
N TRP A 109 -9.54 7.83 -17.22
CA TRP A 109 -8.42 7.04 -16.71
C TRP A 109 -8.76 6.33 -15.38
N ALA A 110 -9.75 6.81 -14.62
CA ALA A 110 -10.16 6.25 -13.34
C ALA A 110 -11.23 5.14 -13.46
N ILE A 111 -11.61 4.73 -14.69
CA ILE A 111 -12.47 3.57 -14.89
C ILE A 111 -11.76 2.32 -14.36
N ARG A 112 -12.40 1.59 -13.41
CA ARG A 112 -11.83 0.41 -12.75
C ARG A 112 -10.38 0.67 -12.31
N ASN A 113 -10.19 1.79 -11.59
CA ASN A 113 -8.93 2.23 -11.03
C ASN A 113 -9.10 2.49 -9.53
N SER A 114 -8.14 2.05 -8.76
CA SER A 114 -7.98 2.22 -7.32
C SER A 114 -6.57 1.80 -6.94
N GLY A 115 -6.23 1.80 -5.68
CA GLY A 115 -4.91 1.37 -5.23
C GLY A 115 -4.79 1.24 -3.72
N VAL A 116 -3.63 0.77 -3.30
CA VAL A 116 -3.18 0.89 -1.92
C VAL A 116 -1.92 1.75 -1.89
N MET A 117 -1.93 2.75 -1.04
CA MET A 117 -0.79 3.63 -0.80
C MET A 117 0.09 3.05 0.30
N LEU A 118 1.39 3.02 0.06
CA LEU A 118 2.44 2.56 0.97
C LEU A 118 3.37 3.73 1.28
N HIS A 119 3.98 3.72 2.46
CA HIS A 119 4.88 4.80 2.89
C HIS A 119 4.27 6.20 2.74
N GLY A 120 2.94 6.26 2.85
CA GLY A 120 2.17 7.49 2.70
C GLY A 120 2.51 8.51 3.79
N GLU A 121 2.35 9.78 3.45
CA GLU A 121 2.40 10.87 4.43
C GLU A 121 1.32 10.74 5.51
N ASP A 122 1.50 11.41 6.63
CA ASP A 122 0.48 11.49 7.68
C ASP A 122 -0.73 12.32 7.13
N PRO A 123 -1.96 11.75 7.11
CA PRO A 123 -3.13 12.46 6.60
C PRO A 123 -3.45 13.76 7.35
N LYS A 124 -2.97 13.92 8.59
CA LYS A 124 -3.08 15.18 9.35
C LYS A 124 -2.32 16.34 8.68
N GLY A 125 -1.32 16.02 7.84
CA GLY A 125 -0.54 17.01 7.10
C GLY A 125 -1.12 17.36 5.73
N MET A 126 -2.09 16.60 5.24
CA MET A 126 -2.73 16.84 3.95
C MET A 126 -3.59 18.11 3.96
N THR A 127 -3.54 18.85 2.86
CA THR A 127 -4.40 20.01 2.69
C THR A 127 -5.85 19.60 2.39
N LEU A 128 -6.78 20.55 2.51
CA LEU A 128 -8.21 20.29 2.28
C LEU A 128 -8.46 19.75 0.86
N ASP A 129 -7.83 20.37 -0.14
CA ASP A 129 -8.03 20.09 -1.57
C ASP A 129 -6.95 19.17 -2.18
N GLN A 130 -6.22 18.44 -1.34
CA GLN A 130 -5.20 17.51 -1.83
C GLN A 130 -5.85 16.24 -2.37
N ASP A 131 -5.50 15.86 -3.61
CA ASP A 131 -6.05 14.68 -4.28
C ASP A 131 -5.45 13.38 -3.77
N PHE A 132 -4.12 13.31 -3.68
CA PHE A 132 -3.36 12.10 -3.34
C PHE A 132 -2.32 12.40 -2.27
N PRO A 133 -2.09 11.49 -1.31
CA PRO A 133 -0.96 11.60 -0.41
C PRO A 133 0.36 11.38 -1.17
N ALA A 134 1.42 12.08 -0.78
CA ALA A 134 2.75 11.67 -1.21
C ALA A 134 3.01 10.24 -0.70
N SER A 135 3.16 9.29 -1.63
CA SER A 135 3.18 7.85 -1.32
C SER A 135 3.72 7.02 -2.48
N ILE A 136 3.91 5.74 -2.24
CA ILE A 136 4.09 4.71 -3.26
C ILE A 136 2.75 4.00 -3.45
N GLU A 137 2.19 4.04 -4.65
CA GLU A 137 0.93 3.40 -4.96
C GLU A 137 1.13 2.03 -5.61
N VAL A 138 0.51 1.01 -5.06
CA VAL A 138 0.24 -0.25 -5.76
C VAL A 138 -1.11 -0.11 -6.44
N GLN A 139 -1.08 0.26 -7.73
CA GLN A 139 -2.29 0.58 -8.49
C GLN A 139 -3.05 -0.68 -8.87
N PHE A 140 -4.33 -0.70 -8.57
CA PHE A 140 -5.26 -1.75 -8.98
C PHE A 140 -6.04 -1.32 -10.20
N LEU A 141 -5.93 -2.09 -11.28
CA LEU A 141 -6.71 -1.86 -12.48
C LEU A 141 -7.55 -3.09 -12.83
N GLY A 142 -8.81 -2.85 -13.17
CA GLY A 142 -9.67 -3.83 -13.79
C GLY A 142 -9.62 -3.71 -15.31
N GLY A 143 -9.64 -4.84 -16.02
CA GLY A 143 -9.58 -4.88 -17.49
C GLY A 143 -10.83 -4.27 -18.14
N ALA A 144 -10.63 -3.53 -19.21
CA ALA A 144 -11.67 -3.15 -20.16
C ALA A 144 -12.13 -4.38 -20.98
N PRO A 145 -13.24 -4.31 -21.72
CA PRO A 145 -13.68 -5.42 -22.59
C PRO A 145 -12.59 -5.87 -23.55
N GLU A 146 -11.80 -4.93 -24.08
CA GLU A 146 -10.71 -5.18 -25.01
C GLU A 146 -9.38 -4.59 -24.51
N GLY A 147 -8.27 -5.04 -25.11
CA GLY A 147 -6.93 -4.60 -24.78
C GLY A 147 -6.39 -5.20 -23.48
N GLU A 148 -5.11 -5.04 -23.26
CA GLU A 148 -4.44 -5.45 -22.02
C GLU A 148 -4.37 -4.29 -21.04
N ARG A 149 -4.63 -4.61 -19.76
CA ARG A 149 -4.54 -3.65 -18.65
C ARG A 149 -4.09 -4.39 -17.41
N THR A 150 -2.81 -4.29 -17.12
CA THR A 150 -2.18 -4.96 -15.97
C THR A 150 -2.64 -4.35 -14.65
N THR A 151 -2.56 -5.11 -13.58
CA THR A 151 -2.83 -4.64 -12.21
C THR A 151 -1.59 -4.78 -11.32
N ALA A 152 -1.65 -4.28 -10.09
CA ALA A 152 -0.49 -4.13 -9.22
C ALA A 152 0.67 -3.38 -9.92
N ASN A 153 0.32 -2.35 -10.66
CA ASN A 153 1.27 -1.41 -11.26
C ASN A 153 1.88 -0.52 -10.17
N LEU A 154 2.89 0.24 -10.52
CA LEU A 154 3.45 1.27 -9.65
C LEU A 154 2.99 2.64 -10.14
N CYS A 155 2.48 3.50 -9.23
CA CYS A 155 2.44 4.95 -9.41
C CYS A 155 3.10 5.66 -8.22
N THR A 156 3.60 6.87 -8.44
CA THR A 156 4.46 7.57 -7.48
C THR A 156 3.99 9.00 -7.25
N PRO A 157 2.79 9.24 -6.65
CA PRO A 157 2.35 10.60 -6.35
C PRO A 157 3.31 11.27 -5.35
N GLY A 158 3.96 12.35 -5.78
CA GLY A 158 4.93 13.09 -4.98
C GLY A 158 6.20 12.32 -4.59
N THR A 159 6.46 11.18 -5.22
CA THR A 159 7.57 10.29 -4.88
C THR A 159 8.30 9.79 -6.12
N ASN A 160 9.43 9.13 -5.91
CA ASN A 160 10.19 8.40 -6.90
C ASN A 160 10.67 7.07 -6.30
N VAL A 161 11.12 6.15 -7.14
CA VAL A 161 11.75 4.89 -6.75
C VAL A 161 13.07 4.71 -7.50
N VAL A 162 13.81 3.65 -7.20
CA VAL A 162 14.98 3.22 -7.96
C VAL A 162 14.64 1.93 -8.71
N MET A 163 14.85 1.93 -10.03
CA MET A 163 14.74 0.76 -10.90
C MET A 163 16.03 0.63 -11.72
N ASP A 164 16.56 -0.57 -11.83
CA ASP A 164 17.81 -0.85 -12.54
C ASP A 164 18.98 0.06 -12.09
N GLY A 165 19.05 0.35 -10.78
CA GLY A 165 20.08 1.18 -10.15
C GLY A 165 19.99 2.68 -10.45
N LYS A 166 18.87 3.17 -11.00
CA LYS A 166 18.65 4.59 -11.35
C LYS A 166 17.34 5.09 -10.75
N VAL A 167 17.30 6.35 -10.38
CA VAL A 167 16.05 7.01 -9.98
C VAL A 167 15.09 6.98 -11.16
N PHE A 168 13.93 6.39 -10.93
CA PHE A 168 12.84 6.27 -11.89
C PHE A 168 11.79 7.34 -11.58
N THR A 169 11.63 8.30 -12.50
CA THR A 169 10.80 9.48 -12.33
C THR A 169 9.47 9.47 -13.11
N PRO A 170 9.20 8.54 -14.06
CA PRO A 170 7.86 8.44 -14.64
C PRO A 170 6.83 8.16 -13.56
N HIS A 171 5.70 8.89 -13.63
CA HIS A 171 4.65 8.82 -12.60
C HIS A 171 4.08 7.41 -12.41
N CYS A 172 3.86 6.67 -13.50
CA CYS A 172 3.39 5.28 -13.42
C CYS A 172 4.18 4.35 -14.33
N THR A 173 4.25 3.07 -13.95
CA THR A 173 4.76 1.99 -14.79
C THR A 173 3.96 0.71 -14.59
N SER A 174 3.76 -0.03 -15.70
CA SER A 174 2.99 -1.27 -15.70
C SER A 174 3.77 -2.43 -15.07
N SER A 175 3.07 -3.27 -14.36
CA SER A 175 3.56 -4.57 -13.91
C SER A 175 3.57 -5.60 -15.04
N LYS A 176 4.01 -6.82 -14.74
CA LYS A 176 3.95 -7.97 -15.67
C LYS A 176 2.72 -8.86 -15.40
N SER A 177 1.71 -8.35 -14.68
CA SER A 177 0.51 -9.14 -14.40
C SER A 177 -0.34 -9.34 -15.65
N LYS A 178 -1.19 -10.35 -15.62
CA LYS A 178 -2.28 -10.46 -16.61
C LYS A 178 -3.40 -9.47 -16.33
N THR A 179 -4.28 -9.32 -17.32
CA THR A 179 -5.50 -8.52 -17.21
C THR A 179 -6.62 -9.32 -16.52
N PHE A 180 -7.26 -8.71 -15.52
CA PHE A 180 -8.42 -9.28 -14.82
C PHE A 180 -9.69 -8.52 -15.25
N ARG A 181 -10.66 -9.20 -15.85
CA ARG A 181 -11.89 -8.61 -16.37
C ARG A 181 -13.10 -9.03 -15.55
N GLY A 182 -14.15 -8.22 -15.60
CA GLY A 182 -15.38 -8.45 -14.85
C GLY A 182 -15.19 -8.23 -13.34
N ASP A 183 -16.13 -8.75 -12.57
CA ASP A 183 -16.22 -8.53 -11.12
C ASP A 183 -15.59 -9.68 -10.33
N GLN A 184 -14.43 -10.15 -10.77
CA GLN A 184 -13.71 -11.22 -10.10
C GLN A 184 -12.83 -10.72 -8.95
N TRP A 185 -12.71 -11.52 -7.91
CA TRP A 185 -11.76 -11.27 -6.83
C TRP A 185 -10.32 -11.47 -7.29
N VAL A 186 -9.47 -10.49 -6.98
CA VAL A 186 -8.03 -10.51 -7.28
C VAL A 186 -7.27 -10.40 -5.97
N THR A 187 -6.27 -11.27 -5.79
CA THR A 187 -5.36 -11.22 -4.65
C THR A 187 -4.07 -10.54 -5.07
N VAL A 188 -3.74 -9.46 -4.37
CA VAL A 188 -2.45 -8.77 -4.48
C VAL A 188 -1.74 -8.87 -3.14
N ASP A 189 -0.52 -9.37 -3.17
CA ASP A 189 0.41 -9.32 -2.05
C ASP A 189 1.47 -8.25 -2.31
N VAL A 190 1.91 -7.57 -1.26
CA VAL A 190 3.02 -6.62 -1.33
C VAL A 190 4.01 -6.98 -0.24
N GLU A 191 5.28 -7.14 -0.61
CA GLU A 191 6.38 -7.29 0.33
C GLU A 191 7.14 -5.98 0.41
N VAL A 192 7.21 -5.40 1.62
CA VAL A 192 7.88 -4.12 1.88
C VAL A 192 9.01 -4.33 2.88
N ASP A 193 10.22 -4.01 2.48
CA ASP A 193 11.39 -4.02 3.35
C ASP A 193 11.97 -2.61 3.51
N GLY A 194 11.20 -1.72 4.13
CA GLY A 194 11.54 -0.32 4.31
C GLY A 194 11.83 0.37 2.98
N ASP A 195 12.94 1.09 2.93
CA ASP A 195 13.45 1.76 1.73
C ASP A 195 14.25 0.83 0.79
N LYS A 196 14.44 -0.46 1.14
CA LYS A 196 15.37 -1.35 0.42
C LYS A 196 14.73 -2.00 -0.79
N VAL A 197 13.56 -2.60 -0.61
CA VAL A 197 12.86 -3.25 -1.69
C VAL A 197 11.38 -3.33 -1.43
N ILE A 198 10.60 -3.12 -2.48
CA ILE A 198 9.16 -3.35 -2.52
C ILE A 198 8.87 -4.28 -3.69
N ARG A 199 8.07 -5.33 -3.45
CA ARG A 199 7.62 -6.30 -4.46
C ARG A 199 6.12 -6.34 -4.51
N HIS A 200 5.57 -6.29 -5.72
CA HIS A 200 4.16 -6.55 -5.97
C HIS A 200 4.00 -7.97 -6.50
N LEU A 201 3.09 -8.70 -5.90
CA LEU A 201 2.78 -10.07 -6.32
C LEU A 201 1.27 -10.16 -6.65
N VAL A 202 0.95 -10.88 -7.71
CA VAL A 202 -0.46 -11.17 -8.07
C VAL A 202 -0.62 -12.67 -8.07
N ASN A 203 -1.54 -13.19 -7.24
CA ASN A 203 -1.74 -14.63 -7.03
C ASN A 203 -0.44 -15.37 -6.70
N GLY A 204 0.46 -14.75 -5.92
CA GLY A 204 1.73 -15.32 -5.47
C GLY A 204 2.90 -15.20 -6.46
N GLU A 205 2.70 -14.64 -7.66
CA GLU A 205 3.76 -14.38 -8.64
C GLU A 205 4.24 -12.95 -8.56
N THR A 206 5.55 -12.71 -8.42
CA THR A 206 6.13 -11.36 -8.46
C THR A 206 5.96 -10.76 -9.85
N VAL A 207 5.25 -9.62 -9.91
CA VAL A 207 4.93 -8.91 -11.17
C VAL A 207 5.66 -7.59 -11.31
N LEU A 208 6.20 -7.04 -10.21
CA LEU A 208 6.99 -5.82 -10.19
C LEU A 208 7.89 -5.79 -8.95
N GLU A 209 9.10 -5.23 -9.10
CA GLU A 209 10.06 -5.03 -8.00
C GLU A 209 10.82 -3.73 -8.24
N TYR A 210 11.07 -2.98 -7.16
CA TYR A 210 11.85 -1.74 -7.14
C TYR A 210 12.41 -1.48 -5.75
N GLU A 211 13.29 -0.49 -5.63
CA GLU A 211 14.00 -0.12 -4.40
C GLU A 211 13.94 1.40 -4.19
N GLY A 212 14.50 1.86 -3.06
CA GLY A 212 14.79 3.26 -2.82
C GLY A 212 13.60 4.18 -2.92
N ALA A 213 12.43 3.76 -2.40
CA ALA A 213 11.27 4.63 -2.28
C ALA A 213 11.65 5.95 -1.61
N GLN A 214 11.34 7.09 -2.25
CA GLN A 214 11.80 8.39 -1.79
C GLN A 214 10.85 9.52 -2.23
N LEU A 215 10.83 10.62 -1.47
CA LEU A 215 10.13 11.84 -1.86
C LEU A 215 10.76 12.45 -3.13
N ASP A 216 9.93 12.99 -4.01
CA ASP A 216 10.40 13.69 -5.20
C ASP A 216 10.80 15.14 -4.86
N PRO A 217 12.08 15.52 -4.97
CA PRO A 217 12.51 16.89 -4.71
C PRO A 217 12.04 17.88 -5.79
N ALA A 218 11.51 17.42 -6.92
CA ALA A 218 10.92 18.28 -7.95
C ALA A 218 9.44 18.60 -7.65
N ASP A 219 8.74 17.73 -6.93
CA ASP A 219 7.34 17.91 -6.60
C ASP A 219 7.12 19.03 -5.56
N PRO A 220 6.22 20.01 -5.81
CA PRO A 220 6.02 21.14 -4.91
C PRO A 220 5.53 20.76 -3.50
N HIS A 221 4.65 19.75 -3.38
CA HIS A 221 4.13 19.30 -2.10
C HIS A 221 5.23 18.56 -1.32
N SER A 222 5.95 17.67 -1.98
CA SER A 222 7.02 16.87 -1.37
C SER A 222 8.20 17.72 -0.88
N LYS A 223 8.48 18.88 -1.48
CA LYS A 223 9.46 19.83 -0.95
C LYS A 223 9.18 20.22 0.49
N GLY A 224 7.90 20.45 0.82
CA GLY A 224 7.48 20.75 2.20
C GLY A 224 7.70 19.59 3.16
N LEU A 225 7.45 18.36 2.70
CA LEU A 225 7.69 17.14 3.46
C LEU A 225 9.19 16.89 3.67
N ILE A 226 10.01 17.09 2.63
CA ILE A 226 11.47 16.96 2.69
C ILE A 226 12.05 17.93 3.73
N ALA A 227 11.59 19.19 3.72
CA ALA A 227 12.04 20.19 4.68
C ALA A 227 11.71 19.79 6.14
N LYS A 228 10.53 19.21 6.39
CA LYS A 228 10.12 18.68 7.71
C LYS A 228 10.93 17.44 8.15
N ARG A 229 11.67 16.83 7.24
CA ARG A 229 12.49 15.62 7.45
C ARG A 229 14.00 15.89 7.40
N ASP A 230 14.43 17.14 7.63
CA ASP A 230 15.84 17.56 7.58
C ASP A 230 16.53 17.20 6.25
N GLY A 231 15.83 17.30 5.14
CA GLY A 231 16.32 17.00 3.81
C GLY A 231 16.37 15.50 3.44
N LYS A 232 15.88 14.61 4.29
CA LYS A 232 15.85 13.17 4.00
C LYS A 232 14.81 12.83 2.95
N LEU A 233 15.23 12.23 1.84
CA LEU A 233 14.36 11.79 0.75
C LEU A 233 13.79 10.39 0.99
N LEU A 234 14.61 9.42 1.40
CA LEU A 234 14.23 8.02 1.52
C LEU A 234 13.05 7.82 2.47
N LEU A 235 12.11 7.00 2.04
CA LEU A 235 10.91 6.60 2.76
C LEU A 235 11.10 5.17 3.29
N ASP A 236 11.45 5.05 4.55
CA ASP A 236 11.64 3.78 5.24
C ASP A 236 10.38 3.26 5.95
N GLY A 237 9.28 4.00 5.86
CA GLY A 237 7.98 3.69 6.44
C GLY A 237 6.99 4.83 6.25
N GLY A 238 5.75 4.59 6.62
CA GLY A 238 4.66 5.56 6.53
C GLY A 238 3.29 4.92 6.68
N THR A 239 2.25 5.67 6.33
CA THR A 239 0.87 5.20 6.41
C THR A 239 0.54 4.22 5.29
N ILE A 240 -0.50 3.42 5.51
CA ILE A 240 -1.18 2.62 4.48
C ILE A 240 -2.57 3.21 4.29
N SER A 241 -3.01 3.40 3.03
CA SER A 241 -4.38 3.78 2.74
C SER A 241 -4.93 3.10 1.49
N LEU A 242 -6.25 2.89 1.47
CA LEU A 242 -7.00 2.39 0.32
C LEU A 242 -7.63 3.57 -0.41
N GLN A 243 -7.64 3.53 -1.73
CA GLN A 243 -8.02 4.67 -2.57
C GLN A 243 -9.45 4.58 -3.09
N SER A 244 -10.10 5.74 -3.28
CA SER A 244 -11.36 5.92 -4.00
C SER A 244 -11.18 6.93 -5.14
N GLU A 245 -11.49 6.51 -6.38
CA GLU A 245 -11.24 7.27 -7.62
C GLU A 245 -12.41 7.26 -8.61
N SER A 246 -13.63 7.33 -8.15
CA SER A 246 -14.86 7.35 -8.95
C SER A 246 -15.43 6.01 -9.42
N HIS A 247 -14.69 4.91 -9.43
CA HIS A 247 -15.24 3.60 -9.75
C HIS A 247 -15.42 2.76 -8.48
N PRO A 248 -16.59 2.13 -8.26
CA PRO A 248 -16.82 1.29 -7.10
C PRO A 248 -15.87 0.10 -7.04
N ILE A 249 -15.32 -0.12 -5.85
CA ILE A 249 -14.43 -1.24 -5.55
C ILE A 249 -14.78 -1.83 -4.19
N GLU A 250 -14.57 -3.12 -4.04
CA GLU A 250 -14.80 -3.86 -2.82
C GLU A 250 -13.51 -4.53 -2.35
N PHE A 251 -13.30 -4.56 -1.02
CA PHE A 251 -12.20 -5.24 -0.34
C PHE A 251 -12.77 -6.22 0.68
N ARG A 252 -12.58 -7.51 0.47
CA ARG A 252 -12.98 -8.53 1.46
C ARG A 252 -11.87 -8.90 2.42
N ARG A 253 -10.61 -8.51 2.12
CA ARG A 253 -9.44 -8.83 2.91
C ARG A 253 -8.41 -7.72 2.82
N VAL A 254 -7.91 -7.27 3.97
CA VAL A 254 -6.74 -6.42 4.12
C VAL A 254 -5.97 -6.92 5.35
N ASP A 255 -4.95 -7.73 5.13
CA ASP A 255 -4.16 -8.37 6.18
C ASP A 255 -2.70 -7.95 6.10
N ILE A 256 -2.06 -7.81 7.25
CA ILE A 256 -0.65 -7.48 7.36
C ILE A 256 0.10 -8.50 8.20
N GLN A 257 1.33 -8.80 7.80
CA GLN A 257 2.31 -9.53 8.58
C GLN A 257 3.52 -8.62 8.80
N VAL A 258 3.68 -8.09 10.01
CA VAL A 258 4.81 -7.21 10.33
C VAL A 258 6.09 -8.03 10.42
N LEU A 259 7.14 -7.58 9.76
CA LEU A 259 8.44 -8.23 9.76
C LEU A 259 9.32 -7.67 10.88
N PRO A 260 10.21 -8.49 11.46
CA PRO A 260 11.15 -8.03 12.49
C PRO A 260 12.02 -6.86 12.02
N ALA A 261 12.41 -5.99 12.95
CA ALA A 261 13.40 -4.97 12.65
C ALA A 261 14.69 -5.60 12.13
N ARG A 262 15.39 -4.91 11.23
CA ARG A 262 16.75 -5.33 10.83
C ARG A 262 17.69 -5.20 12.01
N LYS A 263 18.58 -6.17 12.16
CA LYS A 263 19.68 -6.12 13.12
C LYS A 263 20.79 -5.19 12.63
#